data_bd655940e9156232f9110f0b0aec7b22
#
_entry.id   bd655940e9156232f9110f0b0aec7b22
#
_cell.length_a   1.000
_cell.length_b   1.000
_cell.length_c   1.000
_cell.angle_alpha   90.00
_cell.angle_beta   90.00
_cell.angle_gamma   90.00
#
_symmetry.space_group_name_H-M   'P 1'
#
loop_
_entity.id
_entity.type
_entity.pdbx_description
1 polymer ?
#
loop_
_entity_poly.entity_id
_entity_poly.type
_entity_poly.pdbx_seq_one_letter_code
_entity_poly.pdbx_strand_id
1 'polypeptide(L)'
;SFYEDGHEECCNIRKVEPLRKKLKHLDAWVTGQRRDQSPARAAVPIIEIDQIFSSSEQQVIKINPLANWSSAKVWKTIKRLNVPYNKLHDRGFVSIGCEPCTKAIRPDQHEREGRWWWEEATIKECGLHRDNTADS
;
A
#
# COMPACT_ATOMS: atom_id res chain seq x y z
N SER A 1 -10.94 7.95 -19.35
CA SER A 1 -9.74 7.09 -19.23
C SER A 1 -9.16 7.26 -17.85
N PHE A 2 -8.70 6.20 -17.19
CA PHE A 2 -8.14 6.32 -15.82
C PHE A 2 -6.86 7.17 -15.74
N TYR A 3 -6.23 7.49 -16.85
CA TYR A 3 -5.13 8.46 -16.91
C TYR A 3 -5.63 9.91 -16.79
N GLU A 4 -6.87 10.18 -17.19
CA GLU A 4 -7.49 11.51 -17.19
C GLU A 4 -8.43 11.69 -15.99
N ASP A 5 -9.21 10.63 -15.67
CA ASP A 5 -10.24 10.65 -14.63
C ASP A 5 -9.73 10.14 -13.27
N GLY A 6 -8.47 9.70 -13.20
CA GLY A 6 -7.88 9.09 -12.02
C GLY A 6 -8.12 7.57 -11.94
N HIS A 7 -7.43 6.95 -10.99
CA HIS A 7 -7.45 5.49 -10.82
C HIS A 7 -8.48 5.00 -9.79
N GLU A 8 -9.18 5.92 -9.12
CA GLU A 8 -9.99 5.63 -7.92
C GLU A 8 -11.12 4.65 -8.19
N GLU A 9 -11.91 4.87 -9.23
CA GLU A 9 -13.04 3.99 -9.57
C GLU A 9 -12.56 2.58 -9.92
N CYS A 10 -11.50 2.47 -10.71
CA CYS A 10 -10.89 1.19 -11.06
C CYS A 10 -10.38 0.45 -9.81
N CYS A 11 -9.70 1.15 -8.91
CA CYS A 11 -9.24 0.58 -7.64
C CYS A 11 -10.40 0.19 -6.73
N ASN A 12 -11.46 0.99 -6.69
CA ASN A 12 -12.65 0.68 -5.90
C ASN A 12 -13.27 -0.65 -6.34
N ILE A 13 -13.57 -0.78 -7.63
CA ILE A 13 -14.21 -1.99 -8.19
C ILE A 13 -13.31 -3.22 -8.02
N ARG A 14 -12.01 -3.10 -8.29
CA ARG A 14 -11.10 -4.24 -8.39
C ARG A 14 -10.43 -4.64 -7.08
N LYS A 15 -10.36 -3.74 -6.11
CA LYS A 15 -9.62 -3.97 -4.85
C LYS A 15 -10.47 -3.69 -3.61
N VAL A 16 -11.06 -2.49 -3.51
CA VAL A 16 -11.76 -2.06 -2.29
C VAL A 16 -13.00 -2.90 -2.05
N GLU A 17 -13.87 -3.01 -3.03
CA GLU A 17 -15.12 -3.78 -2.91
C GLU A 17 -14.89 -5.28 -2.63
N PRO A 18 -13.99 -5.98 -3.33
CA PRO A 18 -13.67 -7.38 -2.99
C PRO A 18 -13.11 -7.54 -1.58
N LEU A 19 -12.23 -6.65 -1.14
CA LEU A 19 -11.68 -6.71 0.21
C LEU A 19 -12.75 -6.40 1.26
N ARG A 20 -13.60 -5.40 1.03
CA ARG A 20 -14.74 -5.08 1.90
C ARG A 20 -15.63 -6.30 2.12
N LYS A 21 -15.96 -7.02 1.07
CA LYS A 21 -16.76 -8.25 1.16
C LYS A 21 -16.08 -9.30 2.03
N LYS A 22 -14.75 -9.44 1.88
CA LYS A 22 -13.97 -10.42 2.66
C LYS A 22 -13.87 -10.02 4.13
N LEU A 23 -13.65 -8.75 4.43
CA LEU A 23 -13.46 -8.25 5.79
C LEU A 23 -14.75 -8.22 6.64
N LYS A 24 -15.93 -8.30 6.03
CA LYS A 24 -17.21 -8.34 6.75
C LYS A 24 -17.31 -9.40 7.87
N HIS A 25 -16.52 -10.44 7.77
CA HIS A 25 -16.52 -11.57 8.71
C HIS A 25 -15.21 -11.70 9.50
N LEU A 26 -14.37 -10.65 9.46
CA LEU A 26 -13.07 -10.65 10.12
C LEU A 26 -12.97 -9.45 11.08
N ASP A 27 -12.32 -9.67 12.21
CA ASP A 27 -12.12 -8.62 13.22
C ASP A 27 -10.90 -7.76 12.93
N ALA A 28 -9.94 -8.29 12.17
CA ALA A 28 -8.69 -7.62 11.87
C ALA A 28 -8.08 -8.11 10.54
N TRP A 29 -7.17 -7.30 9.99
CA TRP A 29 -6.31 -7.68 8.89
C TRP A 29 -4.90 -7.12 9.06
N VAL A 30 -3.93 -7.79 8.46
CA VAL A 30 -2.51 -7.44 8.54
C VAL A 30 -2.05 -6.89 7.19
N THR A 31 -1.30 -5.80 7.22
CA THR A 31 -0.73 -5.20 6.01
C THR A 31 0.79 -5.12 6.06
N GLY A 32 1.42 -4.97 4.92
CA GLY A 32 2.86 -4.71 4.80
C GLY A 32 3.22 -3.24 4.70
N GLN A 33 2.32 -2.31 5.08
CA GLN A 33 2.62 -0.89 5.03
C GLN A 33 3.82 -0.51 5.90
N ARG A 34 4.66 0.39 5.40
CA ARG A 34 5.80 0.95 6.11
C ARG A 34 5.84 2.46 5.94
N ARG A 35 6.29 3.18 6.98
CA ARG A 35 6.36 4.65 6.97
C ARG A 35 7.32 5.19 5.92
N ASP A 36 8.40 4.49 5.63
CA ASP A 36 9.41 4.93 4.65
C ASP A 36 9.04 4.67 3.18
N GLN A 37 7.90 4.04 2.90
CA GLN A 37 7.49 3.73 1.53
C GLN A 37 7.07 4.96 0.72
N SER A 38 6.46 5.94 1.36
CA SER A 38 6.01 7.17 0.70
C SER A 38 5.68 8.27 1.71
N PRO A 39 5.62 9.55 1.29
CA PRO A 39 5.13 10.64 2.14
C PRO A 39 3.73 10.39 2.70
N ALA A 40 2.83 9.81 1.91
CA ALA A 40 1.48 9.47 2.33
C ALA A 40 1.41 8.44 3.48
N ARG A 41 2.49 7.68 3.69
CA ARG A 41 2.58 6.65 4.73
C ARG A 41 3.42 7.04 5.94
N ALA A 42 3.93 8.27 5.98
CA ALA A 42 4.88 8.72 7.00
C ALA A 42 4.38 8.56 8.45
N ALA A 43 3.07 8.62 8.68
CA ALA A 43 2.43 8.52 9.99
C ALA A 43 1.69 7.19 10.24
N VAL A 44 1.87 6.18 9.40
CA VAL A 44 1.19 4.88 9.56
C VAL A 44 1.50 4.28 10.93
N PRO A 45 0.49 4.01 11.78
CA PRO A 45 0.70 3.38 13.08
C PRO A 45 0.87 1.86 12.95
N ILE A 46 1.40 1.23 13.99
CA ILE A 46 1.53 -0.23 14.05
C ILE A 46 0.16 -0.90 14.12
N ILE A 47 -0.75 -0.29 14.85
CA ILE A 47 -2.13 -0.76 15.04
C ILE A 47 -3.08 0.43 14.95
N GLU A 48 -4.20 0.26 14.27
CA GLU A 48 -5.25 1.28 14.14
C GLU A 48 -6.63 0.65 13.93
N ILE A 49 -7.68 1.40 14.24
CA ILE A 49 -9.03 1.08 13.76
C ILE A 49 -9.08 1.49 12.29
N ASP A 50 -9.45 0.54 11.43
CA ASP A 50 -9.55 0.82 9.99
C ASP A 50 -10.78 1.68 9.71
N GLN A 51 -10.58 2.92 9.29
CA GLN A 51 -11.67 3.86 8.99
C GLN A 51 -12.41 3.53 7.69
N ILE A 52 -11.76 2.82 6.77
CA ILE A 52 -12.34 2.46 5.47
C ILE A 52 -13.29 1.27 5.59
N PHE A 53 -12.90 0.26 6.37
CA PHE A 53 -13.61 -1.02 6.44
C PHE A 53 -14.43 -1.21 7.71
N SER A 54 -14.32 -0.32 8.68
CA SER A 54 -15.20 -0.31 9.86
C SER A 54 -16.56 0.32 9.53
N SER A 55 -17.58 -0.09 10.27
CA SER A 55 -18.93 0.47 10.22
C SER A 55 -19.44 0.75 11.63
N SER A 56 -20.64 1.31 11.76
CA SER A 56 -21.32 1.47 13.05
C SER A 56 -21.59 0.14 13.76
N GLU A 57 -21.65 -0.96 13.03
CA GLU A 57 -21.96 -2.28 13.54
C GLU A 57 -20.72 -3.14 13.80
N GLN A 58 -19.59 -2.85 13.13
CA GLN A 58 -18.38 -3.64 13.21
C GLN A 58 -17.13 -2.77 13.11
N GLN A 59 -16.25 -2.86 14.10
CA GLN A 59 -14.90 -2.32 14.02
C GLN A 59 -13.96 -3.37 13.41
N VAL A 60 -13.12 -2.94 12.46
CA VAL A 60 -12.05 -3.73 11.87
C VAL A 60 -10.72 -3.14 12.31
N ILE A 61 -9.86 -3.96 12.89
CA ILE A 61 -8.51 -3.56 13.31
C ILE A 61 -7.54 -3.78 12.14
N LYS A 62 -6.72 -2.78 11.87
CA LYS A 62 -5.64 -2.86 10.88
C LYS A 62 -4.29 -2.91 11.59
N ILE A 63 -3.50 -3.91 11.28
CA ILE A 63 -2.22 -4.17 11.92
C ILE A 63 -1.10 -4.03 10.88
N ASN A 64 -0.17 -3.11 11.14
CA ASN A 64 0.97 -2.80 10.28
C ASN A 64 2.28 -3.15 11.02
N PRO A 65 2.64 -4.43 11.13
CA PRO A 65 3.78 -4.85 11.96
C PRO A 65 5.13 -4.37 11.43
N LEU A 66 5.21 -4.01 10.15
CA LEU A 66 6.42 -3.49 9.52
C LEU A 66 6.50 -1.96 9.49
N ALA A 67 5.56 -1.25 10.13
CA ALA A 67 5.45 0.21 10.05
C ALA A 67 6.78 0.94 10.27
N ASN A 68 7.60 0.49 11.22
CA ASN A 68 8.90 1.07 11.58
C ASN A 68 10.10 0.48 10.81
N TRP A 69 9.86 -0.45 9.90
CA TRP A 69 10.96 -1.09 9.18
C TRP A 69 11.40 -0.25 7.99
N SER A 70 12.72 -0.10 7.82
CA SER A 70 13.29 0.45 6.61
C SER A 70 13.25 -0.56 5.46
N SER A 71 13.30 -0.07 4.23
CA SER A 71 13.45 -0.92 3.05
C SER A 71 14.70 -1.80 3.14
N ALA A 72 15.80 -1.24 3.62
CA ALA A 72 17.05 -1.98 3.83
C ALA A 72 16.87 -3.16 4.82
N LYS A 73 16.15 -2.93 5.92
CA LYS A 73 15.85 -3.99 6.90
C LYS A 73 14.98 -5.09 6.31
N VAL A 74 13.98 -4.73 5.52
CA VAL A 74 13.11 -5.69 4.81
C VAL A 74 13.93 -6.59 3.89
N TRP A 75 14.75 -6.01 3.03
CA TRP A 75 15.56 -6.77 2.08
C TRP A 75 16.64 -7.63 2.76
N LYS A 76 17.26 -7.12 3.81
CA LYS A 76 18.21 -7.90 4.63
C LYS A 76 17.52 -9.12 5.24
N THR A 77 16.31 -8.97 5.75
CA THR A 77 15.52 -10.05 6.34
C THR A 77 15.08 -11.07 5.30
N ILE A 78 14.61 -10.61 4.12
CA ILE A 78 14.25 -11.48 2.99
C ILE A 78 15.44 -12.37 2.60
N LYS A 79 16.63 -11.78 2.45
CA LYS A 79 17.84 -12.51 2.09
C LYS A 79 18.27 -13.49 3.19
N ARG A 80 18.28 -13.03 4.43
CA ARG A 80 18.70 -13.86 5.59
C ARG A 80 17.82 -15.09 5.78
N LEU A 81 16.49 -14.92 5.62
CA LEU A 81 15.50 -15.99 5.82
C LEU A 81 15.10 -16.69 4.54
N ASN A 82 15.72 -16.35 3.41
CA ASN A 82 15.41 -16.88 2.08
C ASN A 82 13.90 -16.80 1.76
N VAL A 83 13.29 -15.65 2.06
CA VAL A 83 11.86 -15.44 1.79
C VAL A 83 11.63 -15.30 0.28
N PRO A 84 10.69 -16.03 -0.30
CA PRO A 84 10.33 -15.87 -1.72
C PRO A 84 9.84 -14.45 -2.01
N TYR A 85 10.27 -13.86 -3.12
CA TYR A 85 9.82 -12.54 -3.56
C TYR A 85 9.64 -12.47 -5.08
N ASN A 86 8.90 -11.47 -5.55
CA ASN A 86 8.66 -11.27 -6.97
C ASN A 86 9.95 -10.80 -7.67
N LYS A 87 10.38 -11.54 -8.70
CA LYS A 87 11.61 -11.25 -9.45
C LYS A 87 11.62 -9.93 -10.21
N LEU A 88 10.47 -9.29 -10.39
CA LEU A 88 10.40 -7.93 -10.92
C LEU A 88 11.16 -6.92 -10.04
N HIS A 89 11.29 -7.18 -8.74
CA HIS A 89 12.12 -6.34 -7.87
C HIS A 89 13.59 -6.28 -8.33
N ASP A 90 14.13 -7.37 -8.85
CA ASP A 90 15.51 -7.41 -9.40
C ASP A 90 15.64 -6.59 -10.69
N ARG A 91 14.53 -6.18 -11.30
CA ARG A 91 14.45 -5.41 -12.54
C ARG A 91 14.05 -3.94 -12.33
N GLY A 92 14.17 -3.43 -11.10
CA GLY A 92 13.87 -2.04 -10.76
C GLY A 92 12.39 -1.73 -10.45
N PHE A 93 11.53 -2.73 -10.41
CA PHE A 93 10.15 -2.57 -9.96
C PHE A 93 10.10 -2.66 -8.42
N VAL A 94 10.37 -1.55 -7.75
CA VAL A 94 10.49 -1.52 -6.29
C VAL A 94 9.12 -1.64 -5.60
N SER A 95 8.09 -0.98 -6.13
CA SER A 95 6.71 -1.12 -5.67
C SER A 95 5.84 -1.64 -6.81
N ILE A 96 5.26 -2.80 -6.63
CA ILE A 96 4.52 -3.53 -7.68
C ILE A 96 3.02 -3.48 -7.40
N GLY A 97 2.26 -3.11 -8.42
CA GLY A 97 0.79 -3.13 -8.42
C GLY A 97 0.25 -3.60 -9.77
N CYS A 98 -0.87 -3.05 -10.19
CA CYS A 98 -1.42 -3.34 -11.51
C CYS A 98 -0.45 -2.91 -12.61
N GLU A 99 -0.29 -3.73 -13.64
CA GLU A 99 0.63 -3.49 -14.75
C GLU A 99 0.51 -2.07 -15.35
N PRO A 100 -0.68 -1.58 -15.74
CA PRO A 100 -0.81 -0.25 -16.32
C PRO A 100 -0.50 0.90 -15.33
N CYS A 101 -0.48 0.61 -14.03
CA CYS A 101 -0.25 1.59 -12.97
C CYS A 101 1.13 1.47 -12.32
N THR A 102 2.06 0.73 -12.93
CA THR A 102 3.37 0.42 -12.33
C THR A 102 4.48 0.58 -13.34
N LYS A 103 5.55 1.30 -12.97
CA LYS A 103 6.80 1.41 -13.72
C LYS A 103 7.99 1.06 -12.85
N ALA A 104 9.07 0.63 -13.50
CA ALA A 104 10.39 0.58 -12.87
C ALA A 104 10.85 1.99 -12.51
N ILE A 105 11.63 2.13 -11.44
CA ILE A 105 12.19 3.40 -10.99
C ILE A 105 13.71 3.36 -11.01
N ARG A 106 14.33 4.55 -11.04
CA ARG A 106 15.77 4.70 -10.86
C ARG A 106 16.14 4.62 -9.37
N PRO A 107 17.40 4.30 -9.04
CA PRO A 107 17.84 4.19 -7.63
C PRO A 107 17.67 5.47 -6.80
N ASP A 108 17.63 6.65 -7.44
CA ASP A 108 17.46 7.96 -6.80
C ASP A 108 15.99 8.35 -6.58
N GLN A 109 15.06 7.56 -7.09
CA GLN A 109 13.63 7.82 -6.97
C GLN A 109 13.05 7.20 -5.69
N HIS A 110 11.96 7.81 -5.21
CA HIS A 110 11.21 7.29 -4.07
C HIS A 110 10.60 5.92 -4.39
N GLU A 111 10.53 5.01 -3.42
CA GLU A 111 10.07 3.62 -3.58
C GLU A 111 8.75 3.49 -4.35
N ARG A 112 7.80 4.39 -4.16
CA ARG A 112 6.48 4.36 -4.80
C ARG A 112 6.31 5.31 -5.98
N GLU A 113 7.35 5.98 -6.44
CA GLU A 113 7.25 6.88 -7.60
C GLU A 113 6.84 6.17 -8.91
N GLY A 114 7.12 4.90 -9.04
CA GLY A 114 6.66 4.08 -10.16
C GLY A 114 5.16 3.73 -10.14
N ARG A 115 4.45 3.99 -9.02
CA ARG A 115 3.01 3.74 -8.88
C ARG A 115 2.24 4.97 -9.30
N TRP A 116 1.20 4.80 -10.14
CA TRP A 116 0.45 5.93 -10.70
C TRP A 116 1.39 7.08 -11.04
N TRP A 117 2.40 6.78 -11.84
CA TRP A 117 3.55 7.63 -12.14
C TRP A 117 3.19 9.00 -12.74
N TRP A 118 1.94 9.19 -13.17
CA TRP A 118 1.38 10.45 -13.65
C TRP A 118 0.78 11.32 -12.53
N GLU A 119 0.69 10.83 -11.29
CA GLU A 119 0.14 11.55 -10.15
C GLU A 119 1.23 12.05 -9.19
N GLU A 120 0.87 13.03 -8.36
CA GLU A 120 1.75 13.54 -7.31
C GLU A 120 2.03 12.50 -6.22
N ALA A 121 3.22 12.57 -5.61
CA ALA A 121 3.66 11.59 -4.62
C ALA A 121 2.76 11.50 -3.37
N THR A 122 2.11 12.61 -3.00
CA THR A 122 1.25 12.72 -1.81
C THR A 122 -0.09 12.01 -1.95
N ILE A 123 -0.53 11.73 -3.18
CA ILE A 123 -1.85 11.14 -3.46
C ILE A 123 -1.78 9.71 -4.03
N LYS A 124 -0.58 9.12 -4.09
CA LYS A 124 -0.34 7.78 -4.67
C LYS A 124 -0.80 6.63 -3.77
N GLU A 125 -2.07 6.63 -3.41
CA GLU A 125 -2.69 5.52 -2.67
C GLU A 125 -3.93 4.99 -3.39
N CYS A 126 -4.11 3.67 -3.35
CA CYS A 126 -5.41 3.10 -3.68
C CYS A 126 -6.36 3.29 -2.50
N GLY A 127 -7.67 3.24 -2.73
CA GLY A 127 -8.68 3.44 -1.69
C GLY A 127 -8.60 2.51 -0.48
N LEU A 128 -7.72 1.49 -0.49
CA LEU A 128 -7.49 0.60 0.65
C LEU A 128 -6.86 1.29 1.87
N HIS A 129 -6.12 2.38 1.67
CA HIS A 129 -5.32 3.00 2.72
C HIS A 129 -5.49 4.52 2.83
N ARG A 130 -6.22 5.15 1.91
CA ARG A 130 -6.25 6.62 1.75
C ARG A 130 -6.73 7.34 3.00
N ASP A 131 -7.86 6.94 3.56
CA ASP A 131 -8.49 7.62 4.69
C ASP A 131 -7.74 7.42 6.02
N ASN A 132 -6.93 6.38 6.11
CA ASN A 132 -6.11 6.09 7.28
C ASN A 132 -4.79 6.89 7.32
N THR A 133 -4.40 7.50 6.21
CA THR A 133 -3.13 8.22 6.06
C THR A 133 -3.28 9.73 5.88
N ALA A 134 -4.51 10.22 5.73
CA ALA A 134 -4.78 11.62 5.39
C ALA A 134 -4.76 12.60 6.58
N ASP A 135 -4.82 12.10 7.82
CA ASP A 135 -4.81 12.93 9.04
C ASP A 135 -3.44 12.84 9.76
N SER A 136 -2.49 13.56 9.24
CA SER A 136 -1.23 13.78 9.94
C SER A 136 -0.59 15.12 9.57
#